data_0499e7ad22fae3884b8ab3a5103bfa67
#
_entry.id   0499e7ad22fae3884b8ab3a5103bfa67
#
_cell.length_a   1.000
_cell.length_b   1.000
_cell.length_c   1.000
_cell.angle_alpha   90.00
_cell.angle_beta   90.00
_cell.angle_gamma   90.00
#
_symmetry.space_group_name_H-M   'P 1'
#
loop_
_entity.id
_entity.type
_entity.pdbx_description
1 polymer ?
#
loop_
_entity_poly.entity_id
_entity_poly.type
_entity_poly.pdbx_seq_one_letter_code
_entity_poly.pdbx_strand_id
1 'polypeptide(L)'
;MKWHNIGRAVLTGLVGVGLALGASAQTLTSNATGTHDGFYYSFWKDSGDASFGLKAGGRYTSHWTKSTNNWVGGKGWETGSIDRVVHYSGTFGVDDSQNSYLALYGWTRNPLIEYYVIESYGSYNPANCEGGTDYGSFQSDGATYNVRRCQRVQQPSIDGTQTFYQYFSVRTPKKGFGAISGTITFANHVKFWASKGLKLGTPDYQVLATEGYQSRGSSDITVSEDAASANAGK
;
A
#
# COMPACT_ATOMS: atom_id res chain seq x y z
N MET A 1 8.51 -63.66 48.42
CA MET A 1 9.30 -62.83 47.50
C MET A 1 8.49 -62.65 46.19
N LYS A 2 7.91 -61.49 45.98
CA LYS A 2 7.15 -61.18 44.74
C LYS A 2 7.81 -59.96 44.11
N TRP A 3 8.31 -60.11 42.91
CA TRP A 3 8.93 -59.05 42.10
C TRP A 3 7.83 -58.32 41.34
N HIS A 4 7.78 -56.98 41.46
CA HIS A 4 6.86 -56.16 40.69
C HIS A 4 7.60 -55.60 39.45
N ASN A 5 7.11 -55.88 38.27
CA ASN A 5 7.56 -55.31 37.00
C ASN A 5 7.00 -53.89 36.87
N ILE A 6 7.92 -52.92 36.73
CA ILE A 6 7.56 -51.53 36.39
C ILE A 6 7.60 -51.43 34.86
N GLY A 7 6.41 -51.33 34.26
CA GLY A 7 6.28 -51.04 32.83
C GLY A 7 6.63 -49.59 32.55
N ARG A 8 7.59 -49.35 31.65
CA ARG A 8 7.90 -48.03 31.06
C ARG A 8 6.87 -47.75 29.97
N ALA A 9 6.04 -46.72 30.16
CA ALA A 9 5.21 -46.15 29.10
C ALA A 9 6.08 -45.26 28.21
N VAL A 10 6.19 -45.60 26.93
CA VAL A 10 6.82 -44.75 25.91
C VAL A 10 5.72 -43.82 25.39
N LEU A 11 5.85 -42.53 25.73
CA LEU A 11 4.98 -41.49 25.18
C LEU A 11 5.50 -41.11 23.78
N THR A 12 4.82 -41.59 22.73
CA THR A 12 5.08 -41.17 21.34
C THR A 12 4.42 -39.83 21.12
N GLY A 13 5.20 -38.75 21.14
CA GLY A 13 4.72 -37.42 20.76
C GLY A 13 4.44 -37.34 19.25
N LEU A 14 3.17 -37.21 18.86
CA LEU A 14 2.80 -36.84 17.51
C LEU A 14 3.19 -35.36 17.28
N VAL A 15 4.24 -35.13 16.48
CA VAL A 15 4.52 -33.81 15.93
C VAL A 15 3.51 -33.57 14.81
N GLY A 16 2.47 -32.81 15.11
CA GLY A 16 1.53 -32.35 14.11
C GLY A 16 2.21 -31.32 13.20
N VAL A 17 2.58 -31.70 12.00
CA VAL A 17 2.97 -30.76 10.92
C VAL A 17 1.69 -30.07 10.46
N GLY A 18 1.43 -28.88 10.98
CA GLY A 18 0.37 -28.00 10.49
C GLY A 18 0.72 -27.53 9.07
N LEU A 19 0.07 -28.12 8.07
CA LEU A 19 0.06 -27.58 6.72
C LEU A 19 -0.68 -26.23 6.77
N ALA A 20 0.05 -25.12 6.67
CA ALA A 20 -0.55 -23.83 6.39
C ALA A 20 -1.16 -23.90 4.98
N LEU A 21 -2.46 -24.05 4.88
CA LEU A 21 -3.19 -23.88 3.63
C LEU A 21 -3.10 -22.41 3.25
N GLY A 22 -2.19 -22.06 2.33
CA GLY A 22 -2.12 -20.73 1.76
C GLY A 22 -3.47 -20.36 1.12
N ALA A 23 -3.91 -19.11 1.32
CA ALA A 23 -5.14 -18.64 0.71
C ALA A 23 -5.06 -18.77 -0.81
N SER A 24 -6.12 -19.30 -1.45
CA SER A 24 -6.14 -19.49 -2.90
C SER A 24 -6.16 -18.13 -3.63
N ALA A 25 -5.47 -18.07 -4.78
CA ALA A 25 -5.49 -16.89 -5.61
C ALA A 25 -6.92 -16.54 -6.05
N GLN A 26 -7.32 -15.28 -5.90
CA GLN A 26 -8.64 -14.76 -6.27
C GLN A 26 -8.48 -13.52 -7.15
N THR A 27 -9.38 -13.34 -8.11
CA THR A 27 -9.44 -12.12 -8.92
C THR A 27 -10.74 -11.37 -8.63
N LEU A 28 -10.61 -10.09 -8.29
CA LEU A 28 -11.71 -9.17 -8.04
C LEU A 28 -11.95 -8.31 -9.29
N THR A 29 -13.21 -8.10 -9.63
CA THR A 29 -13.66 -7.20 -10.72
C THR A 29 -14.63 -6.13 -10.24
N SER A 30 -14.98 -6.17 -8.96
CA SER A 30 -15.85 -5.21 -8.26
C SER A 30 -15.15 -4.68 -7.02
N ASN A 31 -15.54 -3.48 -6.58
CA ASN A 31 -15.02 -2.83 -5.38
C ASN A 31 -15.10 -3.76 -4.17
N ALA A 32 -13.99 -3.92 -3.47
CA ALA A 32 -13.91 -4.77 -2.30
C ALA A 32 -12.74 -4.38 -1.40
N THR A 33 -12.90 -4.62 -0.12
CA THR A 33 -11.86 -4.56 0.89
C THR A 33 -11.89 -5.82 1.74
N GLY A 34 -10.78 -6.17 2.37
CA GLY A 34 -10.72 -7.33 3.26
C GLY A 34 -9.29 -7.76 3.54
N THR A 35 -9.14 -8.95 4.12
CA THR A 35 -7.85 -9.56 4.40
C THR A 35 -7.67 -10.82 3.56
N HIS A 36 -6.51 -10.97 2.95
CA HIS A 36 -6.13 -12.15 2.17
C HIS A 36 -4.68 -12.51 2.46
N ASP A 37 -4.47 -13.72 2.98
CA ASP A 37 -3.15 -14.27 3.32
C ASP A 37 -2.29 -13.32 4.17
N GLY A 38 -2.89 -12.82 5.27
CA GLY A 38 -2.23 -11.98 6.26
C GLY A 38 -2.12 -10.48 5.91
N PHE A 39 -2.55 -10.08 4.72
CA PHE A 39 -2.50 -8.68 4.27
C PHE A 39 -3.90 -8.13 4.01
N TYR A 40 -4.15 -6.93 4.49
CA TYR A 40 -5.32 -6.15 4.07
C TYR A 40 -5.20 -5.80 2.60
N TYR A 41 -6.34 -5.70 1.91
CA TYR A 41 -6.41 -5.19 0.55
C TYR A 41 -7.57 -4.20 0.40
N SER A 42 -7.38 -3.24 -0.49
CA SER A 42 -8.42 -2.35 -0.98
C SER A 42 -8.38 -2.33 -2.50
N PHE A 43 -9.53 -2.49 -3.12
CA PHE A 43 -9.73 -2.34 -4.57
C PHE A 43 -10.98 -1.51 -4.80
N TRP A 44 -10.81 -0.37 -5.42
CA TRP A 44 -11.88 0.57 -5.77
C TRP A 44 -11.76 1.00 -7.22
N LYS A 45 -12.89 1.14 -7.90
CA LYS A 45 -13.02 1.81 -9.19
C LYS A 45 -14.38 2.52 -9.26
N ASP A 46 -14.45 3.60 -10.01
CA ASP A 46 -15.71 4.29 -10.30
C ASP A 46 -16.45 3.64 -11.47
N SER A 47 -15.73 3.22 -12.52
CA SER A 47 -16.32 2.59 -13.70
C SER A 47 -15.27 1.86 -14.55
N GLY A 48 -15.74 1.10 -15.55
CA GLY A 48 -14.93 0.46 -16.58
C GLY A 48 -14.25 -0.85 -16.14
N ASP A 49 -13.23 -1.27 -16.89
CA ASP A 49 -12.58 -2.57 -16.78
C ASP A 49 -11.24 -2.49 -16.04
N ALA A 50 -11.30 -2.73 -14.75
CA ALA A 50 -10.13 -3.02 -13.94
C ALA A 50 -10.35 -4.32 -13.15
N SER A 51 -9.30 -5.10 -12.99
CA SER A 51 -9.27 -6.32 -12.18
C SER A 51 -8.09 -6.31 -11.22
N PHE A 52 -8.29 -6.90 -10.05
CA PHE A 52 -7.33 -6.95 -8.98
C PHE A 52 -7.17 -8.39 -8.48
N GLY A 53 -5.97 -8.95 -8.65
CA GLY A 53 -5.65 -10.33 -8.29
C GLY A 53 -5.01 -10.42 -6.93
N LEU A 54 -5.67 -11.09 -5.99
CA LEU A 54 -5.13 -11.43 -4.68
C LEU A 54 -4.21 -12.64 -4.81
N LYS A 55 -2.94 -12.49 -4.44
CA LYS A 55 -1.91 -13.52 -4.47
C LYS A 55 -1.40 -13.77 -3.05
N ALA A 56 -0.56 -14.82 -2.90
CA ALA A 56 0.01 -15.18 -1.61
C ALA A 56 0.78 -14.01 -0.94
N GLY A 57 0.66 -13.91 0.36
CA GLY A 57 1.29 -12.85 1.17
C GLY A 57 0.88 -11.46 0.71
N GLY A 58 1.82 -10.53 0.72
CA GLY A 58 1.63 -9.16 0.28
C GLY A 58 1.60 -8.96 -1.25
N ARG A 59 1.61 -10.04 -2.06
CA ARG A 59 1.60 -9.94 -3.52
C ARG A 59 0.19 -9.71 -4.06
N TYR A 60 0.08 -8.80 -5.04
CA TYR A 60 -1.12 -8.58 -5.84
C TYR A 60 -0.76 -8.39 -7.31
N THR A 61 -1.73 -8.60 -8.19
CA THR A 61 -1.65 -8.25 -9.60
C THR A 61 -2.79 -7.32 -9.95
N SER A 62 -2.61 -6.45 -10.93
CA SER A 62 -3.69 -5.64 -11.49
C SER A 62 -3.61 -5.62 -13.01
N HIS A 63 -4.75 -5.43 -13.62
CA HIS A 63 -4.87 -5.16 -15.04
C HIS A 63 -6.04 -4.19 -15.26
N TRP A 64 -5.82 -3.16 -16.08
CA TRP A 64 -6.88 -2.21 -16.43
C TRP A 64 -6.76 -1.77 -17.89
N THR A 65 -7.88 -1.37 -18.45
CA THR A 65 -8.00 -0.90 -19.84
C THR A 65 -8.39 0.58 -19.87
N LYS A 66 -8.27 1.20 -21.04
CA LYS A 66 -8.68 2.60 -21.23
C LYS A 66 -10.17 2.88 -21.00
N SER A 67 -11.01 1.84 -20.89
CA SER A 67 -12.41 1.99 -20.51
C SER A 67 -12.59 2.33 -19.02
N THR A 68 -11.56 2.11 -18.19
CA THR A 68 -11.58 2.45 -16.76
C THR A 68 -11.38 3.96 -16.60
N ASN A 69 -12.32 4.64 -15.93
CA ASN A 69 -12.14 6.06 -15.65
C ASN A 69 -11.14 6.26 -14.52
N ASN A 70 -11.45 5.88 -13.29
CA ASN A 70 -10.49 5.88 -12.18
C ASN A 70 -10.55 4.59 -11.40
N TRP A 71 -9.40 4.08 -10.97
CA TRP A 71 -9.29 2.94 -10.10
C TRP A 71 -8.01 3.02 -9.25
N VAL A 72 -8.07 2.46 -8.06
CA VAL A 72 -6.93 2.30 -7.17
C VAL A 72 -7.05 0.96 -6.43
N GLY A 73 -5.95 0.24 -6.31
CA GLY A 73 -5.92 -1.01 -5.56
C GLY A 73 -4.53 -1.37 -5.08
N GLY A 74 -4.48 -1.97 -3.89
CA GLY A 74 -3.22 -2.37 -3.26
C GLY A 74 -3.41 -3.35 -2.12
N LYS A 75 -2.29 -3.90 -1.66
CA LYS A 75 -2.19 -4.70 -0.44
C LYS A 75 -1.34 -3.97 0.61
N GLY A 76 -1.60 -4.27 1.87
CA GLY A 76 -0.89 -3.70 3.01
C GLY A 76 -1.59 -4.03 4.33
N TRP A 77 -2.00 -3.00 5.07
CA TRP A 77 -2.44 -3.11 6.46
C TRP A 77 -3.76 -2.36 6.68
N GLU A 78 -4.68 -3.01 7.38
CA GLU A 78 -5.99 -2.44 7.72
C GLU A 78 -5.86 -1.21 8.63
N THR A 79 -4.87 -1.22 9.50
CA THR A 79 -4.49 -0.06 10.31
C THR A 79 -3.13 0.47 9.86
N GLY A 80 -3.09 1.70 9.38
CA GLY A 80 -1.86 2.39 9.02
C GLY A 80 -0.97 2.65 10.24
N SER A 81 0.33 2.79 9.98
CA SER A 81 1.32 3.20 11.00
C SER A 81 2.22 4.29 10.43
N ILE A 82 2.44 5.33 11.24
CA ILE A 82 3.34 6.43 10.87
C ILE A 82 4.82 6.03 10.92
N ASP A 83 5.16 4.93 11.59
CA ASP A 83 6.54 4.46 11.79
C ASP A 83 6.90 3.29 10.87
N ARG A 84 6.01 2.90 9.97
CA ARG A 84 6.22 1.73 9.12
C ARG A 84 7.35 1.95 8.11
N VAL A 85 8.21 0.93 7.98
CA VAL A 85 9.16 0.79 6.88
C VAL A 85 8.59 -0.22 5.90
N VAL A 86 8.24 0.25 4.72
CA VAL A 86 7.59 -0.56 3.68
C VAL A 86 8.60 -0.95 2.61
N HIS A 87 8.69 -2.24 2.31
CA HIS A 87 9.46 -2.76 1.19
C HIS A 87 8.53 -3.21 0.08
N TYR A 88 8.95 -2.99 -1.15
CA TYR A 88 8.18 -3.48 -2.29
C TYR A 88 9.11 -3.94 -3.42
N SER A 89 8.61 -4.88 -4.22
CA SER A 89 9.26 -5.35 -5.44
C SER A 89 8.23 -5.89 -6.41
N GLY A 90 8.58 -5.92 -7.69
CA GLY A 90 7.71 -6.50 -8.71
C GLY A 90 7.86 -5.85 -10.07
N THR A 91 6.74 -5.75 -10.79
CA THR A 91 6.66 -5.14 -12.12
C THR A 91 5.56 -4.08 -12.15
N PHE A 92 5.92 -2.86 -12.58
CA PHE A 92 4.99 -1.78 -12.87
C PHE A 92 4.89 -1.65 -14.40
N GLY A 93 3.90 -2.35 -14.98
CA GLY A 93 3.75 -2.57 -16.42
C GLY A 93 2.97 -1.45 -17.11
N VAL A 94 3.51 -0.24 -17.07
CA VAL A 94 3.01 0.95 -17.77
C VAL A 94 4.14 1.61 -18.56
N ASP A 95 3.86 2.72 -19.20
CA ASP A 95 4.83 3.59 -19.86
C ASP A 95 4.51 5.08 -19.60
N ASP A 96 5.36 5.99 -20.08
CA ASP A 96 5.21 7.43 -19.89
C ASP A 96 3.93 8.02 -20.52
N SER A 97 3.22 7.29 -21.36
CA SER A 97 1.97 7.75 -21.98
C SER A 97 0.73 7.47 -21.13
N GLN A 98 0.87 6.65 -20.06
CA GLN A 98 -0.27 6.22 -19.24
C GLN A 98 -0.35 7.05 -17.96
N ASN A 99 -1.52 7.60 -17.64
CA ASN A 99 -1.77 8.26 -16.37
C ASN A 99 -1.99 7.21 -15.28
N SER A 100 -0.90 6.83 -14.63
CA SER A 100 -0.87 5.73 -13.64
C SER A 100 0.19 6.01 -12.58
N TYR A 101 -0.01 5.47 -11.38
CA TYR A 101 0.86 5.68 -10.21
C TYR A 101 1.19 4.37 -9.51
N LEU A 102 2.38 4.31 -8.90
CA LEU A 102 2.75 3.34 -7.87
C LEU A 102 3.14 4.11 -6.62
N ALA A 103 2.44 3.88 -5.52
CA ALA A 103 2.59 4.67 -4.30
C ALA A 103 2.30 3.87 -3.03
N LEU A 104 2.93 4.25 -1.92
CA LEU A 104 2.34 4.01 -0.61
C LEU A 104 1.17 4.97 -0.44
N TYR A 105 0.00 4.41 -0.19
CA TYR A 105 -1.29 5.08 -0.19
C TYR A 105 -2.06 4.79 1.08
N GLY A 106 -2.74 5.77 1.59
CA GLY A 106 -3.58 5.57 2.76
C GLY A 106 -4.38 6.80 3.14
N TRP A 107 -5.11 6.64 4.24
CA TRP A 107 -6.02 7.64 4.77
C TRP A 107 -5.83 7.85 6.26
N THR A 108 -6.26 9.01 6.73
CA THR A 108 -6.46 9.28 8.15
C THR A 108 -7.83 9.92 8.39
N ARG A 109 -8.35 9.83 9.62
CA ARG A 109 -9.55 10.54 10.07
C ARG A 109 -9.20 11.55 11.16
N ASN A 110 -9.93 12.65 11.22
CA ASN A 110 -9.78 13.69 12.25
C ASN A 110 -8.36 14.30 12.30
N PRO A 111 -7.88 14.93 11.20
CA PRO A 111 -8.57 15.27 9.97
C PRO A 111 -8.61 14.16 8.93
N LEU A 112 -9.60 14.24 8.03
CA LEU A 112 -9.68 13.39 6.85
C LEU A 112 -8.59 13.81 5.85
N ILE A 113 -7.57 13.00 5.71
CA ILE A 113 -6.44 13.21 4.79
C ILE A 113 -6.24 11.96 3.97
N GLU A 114 -6.11 12.13 2.68
CA GLU A 114 -5.61 11.13 1.74
C GLU A 114 -4.12 11.39 1.50
N TYR A 115 -3.27 10.38 1.63
CA TYR A 115 -1.84 10.60 1.45
C TYR A 115 -1.21 9.61 0.47
N TYR A 116 -0.19 10.11 -0.23
CA TYR A 116 0.59 9.38 -1.21
C TYR A 116 2.09 9.61 -1.01
N VAL A 117 2.86 8.53 -0.98
CA VAL A 117 4.29 8.56 -1.27
C VAL A 117 4.47 7.92 -2.65
N ILE A 118 4.62 8.76 -3.66
CA ILE A 118 4.69 8.35 -5.08
C ILE A 118 6.13 7.93 -5.41
N GLU A 119 6.29 6.67 -5.79
CA GLU A 119 7.57 6.11 -6.23
C GLU A 119 7.76 6.18 -7.75
N SER A 120 6.67 5.98 -8.50
CA SER A 120 6.65 6.09 -9.95
C SER A 120 5.29 6.60 -10.44
N TYR A 121 5.30 7.29 -11.59
CA TYR A 121 4.09 7.75 -12.27
C TYR A 121 4.36 7.81 -13.78
N GLY A 122 3.30 7.70 -14.57
CA GLY A 122 3.37 7.77 -16.02
C GLY A 122 3.31 9.20 -16.57
N SER A 123 2.29 9.52 -17.34
CA SER A 123 2.17 10.79 -18.07
C SER A 123 1.86 12.01 -17.20
N TYR A 124 1.30 11.82 -16.01
CA TYR A 124 0.85 12.90 -15.14
C TYR A 124 1.38 12.72 -13.72
N ASN A 125 2.00 13.77 -13.18
CA ASN A 125 2.37 13.81 -11.76
C ASN A 125 1.13 14.23 -10.94
N PRO A 126 0.57 13.34 -10.08
CA PRO A 126 -0.69 13.62 -9.37
C PRO A 126 -0.62 14.80 -8.41
N ALA A 127 0.60 15.21 -8.00
CA ALA A 127 0.81 16.39 -7.19
C ALA A 127 0.69 17.72 -7.97
N ASN A 128 0.57 17.70 -9.31
CA ASN A 128 0.39 18.89 -10.14
C ASN A 128 -1.08 19.32 -10.21
N CYS A 129 -1.79 19.27 -9.09
CA CYS A 129 -3.17 19.74 -8.98
C CYS A 129 -3.27 21.26 -9.12
N GLU A 130 -4.37 21.74 -9.69
CA GLU A 130 -4.71 23.17 -9.71
C GLU A 130 -4.89 23.68 -8.26
N GLY A 131 -4.35 24.87 -7.96
CA GLY A 131 -4.40 25.45 -6.61
C GLY A 131 -3.55 24.71 -5.56
N GLY A 132 -2.74 23.76 -5.96
CA GLY A 132 -1.87 23.01 -5.04
C GLY A 132 -0.78 23.88 -4.41
N THR A 133 -0.48 23.63 -3.13
CA THR A 133 0.55 24.35 -2.37
C THR A 133 1.82 23.51 -2.33
N ASP A 134 2.95 24.10 -2.71
CA ASP A 134 4.28 23.50 -2.59
C ASP A 134 4.85 23.71 -1.19
N TYR A 135 5.45 22.67 -0.62
CA TYR A 135 6.08 22.67 0.71
C TYR A 135 7.58 22.41 0.66
N GLY A 136 8.17 22.38 -0.55
CA GLY A 136 9.58 22.09 -0.75
C GLY A 136 9.88 20.59 -0.83
N SER A 137 11.11 20.21 -0.52
CA SER A 137 11.59 18.83 -0.67
C SER A 137 12.45 18.38 0.50
N PHE A 138 12.63 17.07 0.61
CA PHE A 138 13.51 16.43 1.60
C PHE A 138 14.12 15.14 1.03
N GLN A 139 15.10 14.58 1.76
CA GLN A 139 15.74 13.32 1.41
C GLN A 139 15.19 12.17 2.24
N SER A 140 14.84 11.06 1.59
CA SER A 140 14.49 9.79 2.22
C SER A 140 14.85 8.63 1.30
N ASP A 141 15.28 7.51 1.86
CA ASP A 141 15.50 6.26 1.14
C ASP A 141 16.33 6.41 -0.15
N GLY A 142 17.37 7.26 -0.07
CA GLY A 142 18.29 7.53 -1.17
C GLY A 142 17.71 8.35 -2.32
N ALA A 143 16.62 9.09 -2.09
CA ALA A 143 16.00 9.97 -3.09
C ALA A 143 15.53 11.30 -2.51
N THR A 144 15.28 12.26 -3.40
CA THR A 144 14.57 13.50 -3.08
C THR A 144 13.06 13.27 -3.25
N TYR A 145 12.27 13.81 -2.33
CA TYR A 145 10.82 13.84 -2.44
C TYR A 145 10.32 15.28 -2.41
N ASN A 146 9.61 15.68 -3.46
CA ASN A 146 8.94 16.98 -3.53
C ASN A 146 7.57 16.86 -2.86
N VAL A 147 7.23 17.80 -1.99
CA VAL A 147 6.01 17.74 -1.17
C VAL A 147 5.00 18.78 -1.62
N ARG A 148 3.77 18.33 -1.88
CA ARG A 148 2.65 19.21 -2.22
C ARG A 148 1.40 18.80 -1.48
N ARG A 149 0.50 19.77 -1.27
CA ARG A 149 -0.86 19.56 -0.77
C ARG A 149 -1.86 20.01 -1.84
N CYS A 150 -2.82 19.14 -2.13
CA CYS A 150 -3.97 19.42 -2.97
C CYS A 150 -5.25 19.43 -2.14
N GLN A 151 -6.29 20.13 -2.60
CA GLN A 151 -7.63 20.02 -2.03
C GLN A 151 -8.56 19.28 -2.99
N ARG A 152 -9.31 18.36 -2.46
CA ARG A 152 -10.40 17.67 -3.16
C ARG A 152 -11.72 18.21 -2.65
N VAL A 153 -12.55 18.77 -3.52
CA VAL A 153 -13.84 19.36 -3.15
C VAL A 153 -14.95 18.43 -3.61
N GLN A 154 -15.75 17.93 -2.66
CA GLN A 154 -16.89 17.03 -2.91
C GLN A 154 -16.50 15.84 -3.80
N GLN A 155 -15.44 15.12 -3.37
CA GLN A 155 -14.93 13.95 -4.07
C GLN A 155 -15.11 12.68 -3.24
N PRO A 156 -15.10 11.50 -3.86
CA PRO A 156 -15.16 10.21 -3.15
C PRO A 156 -14.02 10.09 -2.14
N SER A 157 -14.34 9.59 -0.97
CA SER A 157 -13.42 9.31 0.14
C SER A 157 -13.82 8.06 0.89
N ILE A 158 -13.06 7.70 1.94
CA ILE A 158 -13.42 6.62 2.86
C ILE A 158 -14.65 6.95 3.74
N ASP A 159 -15.06 8.20 3.78
CA ASP A 159 -16.24 8.69 4.51
C ASP A 159 -17.33 9.21 3.54
N GLY A 160 -17.45 8.58 2.36
CA GLY A 160 -18.37 9.04 1.32
C GLY A 160 -17.84 10.26 0.57
N THR A 161 -18.74 11.07 0.00
CA THR A 161 -18.37 12.31 -0.71
C THR A 161 -18.01 13.39 0.30
N GLN A 162 -16.76 13.87 0.27
CA GLN A 162 -16.21 14.83 1.22
C GLN A 162 -15.34 15.89 0.53
N THR A 163 -15.05 16.96 1.28
CA THR A 163 -13.96 17.88 0.95
C THR A 163 -12.81 17.61 1.91
N PHE A 164 -11.64 17.29 1.35
CA PHE A 164 -10.46 16.88 2.12
C PHE A 164 -9.17 17.33 1.46
N TYR A 165 -8.06 17.18 2.16
CA TYR A 165 -6.73 17.43 1.60
C TYR A 165 -6.05 16.12 1.23
N GLN A 166 -5.24 16.21 0.15
CA GLN A 166 -4.29 15.18 -0.26
C GLN A 166 -2.87 15.68 0.06
N TYR A 167 -2.06 14.83 0.69
CA TYR A 167 -0.64 15.07 0.90
C TYR A 167 0.16 14.17 -0.01
N PHE A 168 1.04 14.79 -0.80
CA PHE A 168 1.91 14.08 -1.72
C PHE A 168 3.37 14.26 -1.33
N SER A 169 4.12 13.15 -1.33
CA SER A 169 5.57 13.13 -1.44
C SER A 169 5.93 12.45 -2.74
N VAL A 170 6.49 13.16 -3.70
CA VAL A 170 6.77 12.65 -5.04
C VAL A 170 8.26 12.47 -5.23
N ARG A 171 8.68 11.22 -5.46
CA ARG A 171 10.07 10.86 -5.70
C ARG A 171 10.64 11.55 -6.95
N THR A 172 11.85 12.08 -6.81
CA THR A 172 12.59 12.74 -7.88
C THR A 172 14.06 12.28 -7.88
N PRO A 173 14.56 11.71 -9.00
CA PRO A 173 13.76 11.27 -10.15
C PRO A 173 12.79 10.15 -9.80
N LYS A 174 11.64 10.10 -10.49
CA LYS A 174 10.70 8.97 -10.35
C LYS A 174 11.39 7.65 -10.72
N LYS A 175 10.95 6.53 -10.15
CA LYS A 175 11.42 5.21 -10.61
C LYS A 175 10.90 4.93 -12.02
N GLY A 176 11.63 4.09 -12.75
CA GLY A 176 11.23 3.64 -14.08
C GLY A 176 10.08 2.63 -14.06
N PHE A 177 9.77 2.12 -15.23
CA PHE A 177 8.74 1.11 -15.48
C PHE A 177 9.36 -0.28 -15.63
N GLY A 178 8.54 -1.32 -15.69
CA GLY A 178 8.98 -2.70 -15.69
C GLY A 178 9.38 -3.15 -14.29
N ALA A 179 10.55 -3.79 -14.17
CA ALA A 179 11.05 -4.25 -12.87
C ALA A 179 11.27 -3.07 -11.93
N ILE A 180 10.66 -3.11 -10.74
CA ILE A 180 10.69 -2.03 -9.76
C ILE A 180 10.82 -2.59 -8.35
N SER A 181 11.59 -1.90 -7.50
CA SER A 181 11.69 -2.22 -6.08
C SER A 181 12.10 -1.00 -5.28
N GLY A 182 11.85 -1.02 -3.98
CA GLY A 182 12.25 0.07 -3.10
C GLY A 182 11.88 -0.16 -1.65
N THR A 183 12.30 0.82 -0.86
CA THR A 183 11.96 0.99 0.55
C THR A 183 11.35 2.36 0.74
N ILE A 184 10.34 2.46 1.58
CA ILE A 184 9.70 3.71 1.99
C ILE A 184 9.69 3.74 3.51
N THR A 185 10.55 4.57 4.09
CA THR A 185 10.56 4.87 5.53
C THR A 185 9.50 5.94 5.81
N PHE A 186 8.26 5.52 6.06
CA PHE A 186 7.12 6.43 6.12
C PHE A 186 7.26 7.51 7.20
N ALA A 187 7.92 7.20 8.30
CA ALA A 187 8.23 8.18 9.36
C ALA A 187 8.96 9.44 8.85
N ASN A 188 9.83 9.30 7.84
CA ASN A 188 10.55 10.45 7.28
C ASN A 188 9.59 11.42 6.58
N HIS A 189 8.59 10.89 5.86
CA HIS A 189 7.55 11.67 5.20
C HIS A 189 6.66 12.38 6.22
N VAL A 190 6.18 11.64 7.21
CA VAL A 190 5.34 12.19 8.29
C VAL A 190 6.06 13.29 9.06
N LYS A 191 7.35 13.09 9.40
CA LYS A 191 8.18 14.09 10.07
C LYS A 191 8.31 15.37 9.24
N PHE A 192 8.57 15.23 7.94
CA PHE A 192 8.66 16.38 7.05
C PHE A 192 7.31 17.10 6.94
N TRP A 193 6.23 16.39 6.69
CA TRP A 193 4.87 16.96 6.64
C TRP A 193 4.54 17.73 7.93
N ALA A 194 4.78 17.11 9.08
CA ALA A 194 4.54 17.75 10.38
C ALA A 194 5.38 19.05 10.56
N SER A 195 6.64 19.07 10.11
CA SER A 195 7.51 20.27 10.16
C SER A 195 6.97 21.44 9.32
N LYS A 196 6.10 21.14 8.36
CA LYS A 196 5.42 22.11 7.49
C LYS A 196 3.99 22.41 7.93
N GLY A 197 3.57 21.91 9.08
CA GLY A 197 2.20 22.08 9.58
C GLY A 197 1.16 21.16 8.92
N LEU A 198 1.59 20.21 8.08
CA LEU A 198 0.74 19.20 7.48
C LEU A 198 0.55 18.05 8.48
N LYS A 199 -0.54 18.06 9.22
CA LYS A 199 -0.82 17.07 10.26
C LYS A 199 -1.69 15.94 9.71
N LEU A 200 -1.28 14.70 9.96
CA LEU A 200 -2.14 13.54 9.80
C LEU A 200 -3.09 13.39 11.00
N GLY A 201 -4.22 12.76 10.75
CA GLY A 201 -5.17 12.34 11.78
C GLY A 201 -4.87 10.92 12.29
N THR A 202 -5.90 10.27 12.82
CA THR A 202 -5.84 8.86 13.21
C THR A 202 -5.70 8.00 11.94
N PRO A 203 -4.68 7.15 11.83
CA PRO A 203 -4.50 6.29 10.67
C PRO A 203 -5.71 5.38 10.41
N ASP A 204 -6.14 5.33 9.16
CA ASP A 204 -7.00 4.31 8.59
C ASP A 204 -6.11 3.29 7.85
N TYR A 205 -6.56 2.64 6.78
CA TYR A 205 -5.72 1.69 6.09
C TYR A 205 -4.50 2.31 5.39
N GLN A 206 -3.49 1.48 5.17
CA GLN A 206 -2.27 1.83 4.45
C GLN A 206 -1.88 0.67 3.53
N VAL A 207 -1.76 0.92 2.24
CA VAL A 207 -1.43 -0.10 1.24
C VAL A 207 -0.37 0.40 0.26
N LEU A 208 0.42 -0.49 -0.29
CA LEU A 208 1.14 -0.16 -1.51
C LEU A 208 0.18 -0.36 -2.69
N ALA A 209 -0.13 0.72 -3.38
CA ALA A 209 -1.18 0.76 -4.38
C ALA A 209 -0.65 1.03 -5.79
N THR A 210 -1.32 0.45 -6.77
CA THR A 210 -1.33 0.87 -8.16
C THR A 210 -2.61 1.64 -8.43
N GLU A 211 -2.51 2.75 -9.15
CA GLU A 211 -3.64 3.58 -9.55
C GLU A 211 -3.56 3.88 -11.04
N GLY A 212 -4.71 4.01 -11.70
CA GLY A 212 -4.82 4.40 -13.10
C GLY A 212 -6.04 5.28 -13.35
N TYR A 213 -5.84 6.32 -14.16
CA TYR A 213 -6.89 7.24 -14.59
C TYR A 213 -6.94 7.34 -16.11
N GLN A 214 -8.05 6.88 -16.73
CA GLN A 214 -8.26 6.91 -18.18
C GLN A 214 -7.05 6.37 -18.98
N SER A 215 -6.46 5.32 -18.46
CA SER A 215 -5.22 4.72 -18.94
C SER A 215 -5.35 3.20 -19.07
N ARG A 216 -4.27 2.54 -19.41
CA ARG A 216 -4.18 1.08 -19.47
C ARG A 216 -2.85 0.62 -18.90
N GLY A 217 -2.81 -0.58 -18.36
CA GLY A 217 -1.57 -1.16 -17.83
C GLY A 217 -1.81 -2.41 -17.01
N SER A 218 -0.75 -2.82 -16.35
CA SER A 218 -0.75 -3.93 -15.40
C SER A 218 0.26 -3.68 -14.30
N SER A 219 0.08 -4.35 -13.17
CA SER A 219 1.10 -4.45 -12.14
C SER A 219 1.14 -5.86 -11.54
N ASP A 220 2.31 -6.23 -11.04
CA ASP A 220 2.53 -7.43 -10.23
C ASP A 220 3.50 -7.02 -9.13
N ILE A 221 2.98 -6.72 -7.96
CA ILE A 221 3.71 -6.09 -6.86
C ILE A 221 3.59 -6.95 -5.61
N THR A 222 4.70 -7.09 -4.90
CA THR A 222 4.77 -7.67 -3.57
C THR A 222 5.14 -6.57 -2.58
N VAL A 223 4.38 -6.43 -1.49
CA VAL A 223 4.64 -5.53 -0.37
C VAL A 223 4.97 -6.32 0.89
N SER A 224 5.87 -5.78 1.70
CA SER A 224 6.19 -6.27 3.04
C SER A 224 6.60 -5.10 3.95
N GLU A 225 6.76 -5.36 5.23
CA GLU A 225 7.34 -4.43 6.19
C GLU A 225 8.47 -5.10 6.96
N ASP A 226 9.31 -4.29 7.61
CA ASP A 226 10.28 -4.83 8.55
C ASP A 226 9.55 -5.60 9.65
N ALA A 227 10.13 -6.74 10.06
CA ALA A 227 9.64 -7.43 11.23
C ALA A 227 9.66 -6.47 12.43
N ALA A 228 8.54 -6.35 13.16
CA ALA A 228 8.50 -5.54 14.36
C ALA A 228 9.68 -5.94 15.26
N SER A 229 10.55 -4.98 15.58
CA SER A 229 11.68 -5.26 16.47
C SER A 229 11.10 -5.70 17.81
N ALA A 230 11.34 -6.97 18.20
CA ALA A 230 10.86 -7.57 19.44
C ALA A 230 11.54 -6.99 20.70
N ASN A 231 12.00 -5.73 20.65
CA ASN A 231 12.73 -5.06 21.71
C ASN A 231 12.24 -3.62 21.95
N ALA A 232 11.01 -3.48 22.44
CA ALA A 232 10.60 -2.27 23.16
C ALA A 232 9.94 -2.69 24.48
N GLY A 233 10.76 -3.16 25.44
CA GLY A 233 10.27 -3.56 26.76
C GLY A 233 11.33 -4.25 27.60
N LYS A 234 12.34 -3.54 28.05
CA LYS A 234 13.05 -3.83 29.29
C LYS A 234 13.30 -2.53 30.04
#